data_67b990902b16c9dbd9d99608d2378744
#
_entry.id   67b990902b16c9dbd9d99608d2378744
#
_cell.length_a   1.000
_cell.length_b   1.000
_cell.length_c   1.000
_cell.angle_alpha   90.00
_cell.angle_beta   90.00
_cell.angle_gamma   90.00
#
_symmetry.space_group_name_H-M   'P 1'
#
loop_
_entity.id
_entity.type
_entity.pdbx_description
1 polymer ?
#
loop_
_entity_poly.entity_id
_entity_poly.type
_entity_poly.pdbx_seq_one_letter_code
_entity_poly.pdbx_strand_id
1 'polypeptide(L)' 'MAIFFDESYYLKSKLAQLESVGEKDANGNAYTLDSLKQAISDAGMTPETHYQTYGRTEQLNPNAYFNEAE' A
#
# COMPACT_ATOMS: atom_id res chain seq x y z
N MET A 1 4.86 -19.34 9.71
CA MET A 1 5.13 -18.21 10.60
C MET A 1 4.35 -17.00 10.13
N ALA A 2 3.70 -16.29 11.06
CA ALA A 2 2.94 -15.09 10.68
C ALA A 2 3.90 -13.91 10.45
N ILE A 3 3.65 -13.16 9.38
CA ILE A 3 4.40 -11.94 9.10
C ILE A 3 3.71 -10.80 9.84
N PHE A 4 4.48 -10.03 10.60
CA PHE A 4 3.93 -8.83 11.23
C PHE A 4 3.59 -7.80 10.15
N PHE A 5 2.35 -7.36 10.13
CA PHE A 5 1.88 -6.36 9.15
C PHE A 5 1.77 -5.00 9.83
N ASP A 6 2.56 -4.04 9.35
CA ASP A 6 2.50 -2.65 9.81
C ASP A 6 1.73 -1.83 8.77
N GLU A 7 0.47 -1.53 9.08
CA GLU A 7 -0.41 -0.80 8.17
C GLU A 7 0.20 0.53 7.74
N SER A 8 0.71 1.30 8.70
CA SER A 8 1.29 2.62 8.39
C SER A 8 2.48 2.50 7.45
N TYR A 9 3.36 1.55 7.73
CA TYR A 9 4.54 1.33 6.90
C TYR A 9 4.14 0.90 5.48
N TYR A 10 3.22 -0.04 5.37
CA TYR A 10 2.75 -0.52 4.07
C TYR A 10 2.11 0.61 3.26
N LEU A 11 1.24 1.41 3.89
CA LEU A 11 0.58 2.51 3.22
C LEU A 11 1.57 3.57 2.74
N LYS A 12 2.59 3.87 3.54
CA LYS A 12 3.64 4.80 3.12
C LYS A 12 4.43 4.26 1.94
N SER A 13 4.72 2.95 1.94
CA SER A 13 5.43 2.30 0.84
C SER A 13 4.62 2.35 -0.45
N LYS A 14 3.32 2.07 -0.35
CA LYS A 14 2.42 2.14 -1.51
C LYS A 14 2.30 3.58 -2.01
N LEU A 15 2.21 4.54 -1.10
CA LEU A 15 2.14 5.95 -1.46
C LEU A 15 3.38 6.39 -2.24
N ALA A 16 4.57 5.99 -1.77
CA ALA A 16 5.81 6.28 -2.48
C ALA A 16 5.85 5.66 -3.87
N GLN A 17 5.33 4.43 -4.01
CA GLN A 17 5.21 3.77 -5.29
C GLN A 17 4.31 4.56 -6.25
N LEU A 18 3.15 5.00 -5.76
CA LEU A 18 2.20 5.77 -6.57
C LEU A 18 2.80 7.10 -7.02
N GLU A 19 3.53 7.78 -6.15
CA GLU A 19 4.23 9.01 -6.51
C GLU A 19 5.31 8.77 -7.56
N SER A 20 6.02 7.67 -7.42
CA SER A 20 7.10 7.30 -8.36
C SER A 20 6.58 7.10 -9.78
N VAL A 21 5.39 6.53 -9.93
CA VAL A 21 4.80 6.28 -11.24
C VAL A 21 3.86 7.40 -11.71
N GLY A 22 3.68 8.43 -10.88
CA GLY A 22 2.85 9.59 -11.24
C GLY A 22 1.36 9.35 -11.18
N GLU A 23 0.92 8.37 -10.42
CA GLU A 23 -0.51 8.08 -10.27
C GLU A 23 -1.22 9.17 -9.48
N LYS A 24 -2.46 9.45 -9.88
CA LYS A 24 -3.31 10.45 -9.24
C LYS A 24 -4.59 9.80 -8.74
N ASP A 25 -5.22 10.44 -7.75
CA ASP A 25 -6.51 9.98 -7.26
C ASP A 25 -7.63 10.35 -8.25
N ALA A 26 -8.87 10.01 -7.89
CA ALA A 26 -10.03 10.26 -8.77
C ALA A 26 -10.26 11.74 -9.05
N ASN A 27 -9.74 12.63 -8.23
CA ASN A 27 -9.87 14.08 -8.38
C ASN A 27 -8.67 14.70 -9.13
N GLY A 28 -7.72 13.89 -9.56
CA GLY A 28 -6.53 14.37 -10.27
C GLY A 28 -5.43 14.90 -9.37
N ASN A 29 -5.52 14.64 -8.06
CA ASN A 29 -4.53 15.07 -7.08
C ASN A 29 -3.60 13.94 -6.71
N ALA A 30 -2.40 14.26 -6.24
CA ALA A 30 -1.49 13.26 -5.71
C ALA A 30 -2.15 12.54 -4.53
N TYR A 31 -1.94 11.23 -4.44
CA TYR A 31 -2.46 10.47 -3.32
C TYR A 31 -1.87 10.94 -2.00
N THR A 32 -2.71 10.94 -0.96
CA THR A 32 -2.30 11.13 0.43
C THR A 32 -2.57 9.82 1.18
N LEU A 33 -2.11 9.72 2.43
CA LEU A 33 -2.43 8.54 3.23
C LEU A 33 -3.95 8.36 3.38
N ASP A 34 -4.68 9.45 3.59
CA ASP A 34 -6.14 9.39 3.74
C ASP A 34 -6.83 8.96 2.45
N SER A 35 -6.46 9.54 1.31
CA SER A 35 -7.07 9.18 0.04
C SER A 35 -6.72 7.74 -0.37
N LEU A 36 -5.51 7.29 -0.05
CA LEU A 36 -5.11 5.91 -0.31
C LEU A 36 -5.91 4.93 0.54
N LYS A 37 -6.08 5.21 1.83
CA LYS A 37 -6.92 4.39 2.71
C LYS A 37 -8.36 4.33 2.19
N GLN A 38 -8.88 5.46 1.76
CA GLN A 38 -10.25 5.53 1.23
C GLN A 38 -10.38 4.68 -0.03
N ALA A 39 -9.42 4.77 -0.94
CA ALA A 39 -9.45 3.99 -2.17
C ALA A 39 -9.42 2.48 -1.88
N ILE A 40 -8.61 2.04 -0.92
CA ILE A 40 -8.54 0.64 -0.51
C ILE A 40 -9.88 0.20 0.09
N SER A 41 -10.47 1.03 0.94
CA SER A 41 -11.77 0.76 1.56
C SER A 41 -12.88 0.70 0.52
N ASP A 42 -12.87 1.59 -0.46
CA ASP A 42 -13.86 1.64 -1.55
C ASP A 42 -13.78 0.38 -2.42
N ALA A 43 -12.62 -0.23 -2.50
CA ALA A 43 -12.44 -1.50 -3.22
C ALA A 43 -12.90 -2.71 -2.40
N GLY A 44 -13.41 -2.49 -1.18
CA GLY A 44 -13.84 -3.56 -0.30
C GLY A 44 -12.70 -4.28 0.40
N MET A 45 -11.55 -3.64 0.53
CA MET A 45 -10.35 -4.24 1.11
C MET A 45 -9.91 -3.49 2.37
N THR A 46 -9.13 -4.20 3.20
CA THR A 46 -8.33 -3.57 4.25
C THR A 46 -6.90 -3.44 3.74
N PRO A 47 -6.04 -2.62 4.36
CA PRO A 47 -4.63 -2.54 3.95
C PRO A 47 -3.94 -3.90 3.95
N GLU A 48 -4.25 -4.75 4.94
CA GLU A 48 -3.64 -6.09 5.01
C GLU A 48 -4.08 -6.97 3.84
N THR A 49 -5.38 -6.99 3.49
CA THR A 49 -5.84 -7.78 2.33
C THR A 49 -5.31 -7.19 1.03
N HIS A 50 -5.17 -5.89 0.94
CA HIS A 50 -4.56 -5.26 -0.21
C HIS A 50 -3.11 -5.72 -0.38
N TYR A 51 -2.36 -5.79 0.72
CA TYR A 51 -0.99 -6.32 0.69
C TYR A 51 -0.97 -7.77 0.22
N GLN A 52 -1.88 -8.61 0.72
CA GLN A 52 -1.93 -10.02 0.36
C GLN A 52 -2.30 -10.23 -1.10
N THR A 53 -3.12 -9.36 -1.66
CA THR A 53 -3.60 -9.49 -3.04
C THR A 53 -2.64 -8.87 -4.05
N TYR A 54 -2.11 -7.70 -3.75
CA TYR A 54 -1.30 -6.91 -4.69
C TYR A 54 0.10 -6.60 -4.20
N GLY A 55 0.24 -6.28 -2.92
CA GLY A 55 1.50 -5.80 -2.37
C GLY A 55 2.64 -6.81 -2.49
N ARG A 56 2.34 -8.08 -2.28
CA ARG A 56 3.34 -9.15 -2.40
C ARG A 56 3.84 -9.27 -3.83
N THR A 57 2.92 -9.21 -4.80
CA THR A 57 3.25 -9.27 -6.21
C THR A 57 4.05 -8.04 -6.64
N GLU A 58 3.76 -6.89 -6.05
CA GLU A 58 4.46 -5.63 -6.31
C GLU A 58 5.72 -5.47 -5.47
N GLN A 59 6.03 -6.47 -4.64
CA GLN A 59 7.19 -6.46 -3.75
C GLN A 59 7.17 -5.31 -2.74
N LEU A 60 5.98 -4.88 -2.33
CA LEU A 60 5.84 -3.89 -1.26
C LEU A 60 6.03 -4.56 0.09
N ASN A 61 6.78 -3.92 0.96
CA ASN A 61 7.09 -4.51 2.26
C ASN A 61 5.95 -4.29 3.25
N PRO A 62 5.56 -5.33 4.02
CA PRO A 62 4.48 -5.20 5.00
C PRO A 62 4.91 -4.50 6.28
N ASN A 63 6.21 -4.40 6.53
CA ASN A 63 6.77 -3.71 7.69
C ASN A 63 8.23 -3.38 7.43
N ALA A 64 8.85 -2.65 8.39
CA ALA A 64 10.22 -2.19 8.24
C ALA A 64 11.27 -3.32 8.30
N TYR A 65 10.88 -4.49 8.78
CA TYR A 65 11.80 -5.60 9.04
C TYR A 65 11.72 -6.71 8.01
N PHE A 66 10.74 -6.66 7.11
CA PHE A 66 10.50 -7.69 6.11
C PHE A 66 10.70 -7.11 4.71
N ASN A 67 11.49 -7.79 3.88
CA ASN A 67 11.75 -7.34 2.51
C ASN A 67 11.26 -8.41 1.53
N GLU A 68 10.19 -8.12 0.78
CA GLU A 68 9.63 -9.05 -0.21
C GLU A 68 10.62 -9.35 -1.34
N ALA A 69 11.57 -8.45 -1.61
CA ALA A 69 12.55 -8.64 -2.69
C ALA A 69 13.68 -9.60 -2.32
N GLU A 70 13.78 -10.00 -1.06
CA GLU A 70 14.81 -10.94 -0.61
C GLU A 70 14.31 -12.40 -0.58
#